data_0d7d75fafacc7b49f969e81bbc8ad705
#
_entry.id   0d7d75fafacc7b49f969e81bbc8ad705
#
_cell.length_a   1.000
_cell.length_b   1.000
_cell.length_c   1.000
_cell.angle_alpha   90.00
_cell.angle_beta   90.00
_cell.angle_gamma   90.00
#
_symmetry.space_group_name_H-M   'P 1'
#
loop_
_entity.id
_entity.type
_entity.pdbx_description
1 polymer ?
#
loop_
_entity_poly.entity_id
_entity_poly.type
_entity_poly.pdbx_seq_one_letter_code
_entity_poly.pdbx_strand_id
1 'polypeptide(L)'
;MSEFKRIPPEQAQALRERGAVVVDIRDQPTYAAAHITGAQHLDNVNIADFIRAADLDAPVIVACYHGNSSQSAATHLISQAFSDVYRLDGGFELWRTTYPAEISSGDSQ
;
A
#
# COMPACT_ATOMS: atom_id res chain seq x y z
N MET A 1 -19.67 -4.21 -9.56
CA MET A 1 -18.48 -3.42 -9.82
C MET A 1 -17.67 -3.26 -8.53
N SER A 2 -16.41 -3.60 -8.60
CA SER A 2 -15.55 -3.50 -7.42
C SER A 2 -15.01 -2.09 -7.28
N GLU A 3 -14.92 -1.64 -6.03
CA GLU A 3 -14.34 -0.34 -5.72
C GLU A 3 -13.37 -0.53 -4.56
N PHE A 4 -12.37 0.35 -4.49
CA PHE A 4 -11.48 0.32 -3.34
C PHE A 4 -12.20 0.88 -2.11
N LYS A 5 -11.72 0.48 -0.95
CA LYS A 5 -12.25 0.94 0.34
C LYS A 5 -11.21 1.77 1.04
N ARG A 6 -11.68 2.68 1.88
CA ARG A 6 -10.81 3.50 2.73
C ARG A 6 -10.74 2.85 4.09
N ILE A 7 -9.54 2.71 4.64
CA ILE A 7 -9.39 2.15 5.99
C ILE A 7 -8.41 2.98 6.81
N PRO A 8 -8.68 3.13 8.12
CA PRO A 8 -7.74 3.82 9.01
C PRO A 8 -6.55 2.91 9.34
N PRO A 9 -5.46 3.49 9.92
CA PRO A 9 -4.28 2.70 10.24
C PRO A 9 -4.55 1.47 11.10
N GLU A 10 -5.46 1.53 12.04
CA GLU A 10 -5.75 0.41 12.93
C GLU A 10 -6.30 -0.79 12.15
N GLN A 11 -7.19 -0.54 11.21
CA GLN A 11 -7.73 -1.61 10.37
C GLN A 11 -6.69 -2.12 9.39
N ALA A 12 -5.85 -1.22 8.86
CA ALA A 12 -4.77 -1.61 7.97
C ALA A 12 -3.79 -2.52 8.70
N GLN A 13 -3.45 -2.20 9.95
CA GLN A 13 -2.56 -3.04 10.74
C GLN A 13 -3.16 -4.43 10.95
N ALA A 14 -4.45 -4.51 11.25
CA ALA A 14 -5.11 -5.80 11.44
C ALA A 14 -5.08 -6.64 10.15
N LEU A 15 -5.33 -6.02 9.01
CA LEU A 15 -5.25 -6.72 7.73
C LEU A 15 -3.83 -7.17 7.42
N ARG A 16 -2.85 -6.31 7.70
CA ARG A 16 -1.45 -6.62 7.47
C ARG A 16 -1.01 -7.84 8.29
N GLU A 17 -1.48 -7.92 9.53
CA GLU A 17 -1.18 -9.07 10.39
C GLU A 17 -1.80 -10.36 9.87
N ARG A 18 -2.83 -10.25 9.04
CA ARG A 18 -3.48 -11.40 8.40
C ARG A 18 -2.89 -11.72 7.03
N GLY A 19 -1.83 -11.03 6.63
CA GLY A 19 -1.16 -11.31 5.38
C GLY A 19 -1.48 -10.37 4.23
N ALA A 20 -2.17 -9.26 4.47
CA ALA A 20 -2.44 -8.28 3.41
C ALA A 20 -1.12 -7.71 2.89
N VAL A 21 -1.07 -7.46 1.58
CA VAL A 21 0.09 -6.86 0.93
C VAL A 21 -0.04 -5.36 1.03
N VAL A 22 1.03 -4.68 1.45
CA VAL A 22 1.07 -3.22 1.47
C VAL A 22 1.97 -2.74 0.35
N VAL A 23 1.48 -1.82 -0.48
CA VAL A 23 2.26 -1.22 -1.54
C VAL A 23 2.37 0.29 -1.30
N ASP A 24 3.54 0.83 -1.53
CA ASP A 24 3.84 2.25 -1.30
C ASP A 24 4.11 2.89 -2.65
N ILE A 25 3.30 3.88 -3.02
CA ILE A 25 3.37 4.50 -4.34
C ILE A 25 4.11 5.84 -4.33
N ARG A 26 4.77 6.18 -3.21
CA ARG A 26 5.59 7.39 -3.16
C ARG A 26 6.84 7.19 -4.01
N ASP A 27 7.60 8.26 -4.22
CA ASP A 27 8.84 8.16 -5.00
C ASP A 27 9.87 7.28 -4.27
N GLN A 28 10.80 6.72 -5.04
CA GLN A 28 11.76 5.76 -4.51
C GLN A 28 12.60 6.31 -3.35
N PRO A 29 13.18 7.53 -3.42
CA PRO A 29 13.97 8.04 -2.30
C PRO A 29 13.15 8.20 -1.02
N THR A 30 11.89 8.62 -1.14
CA THR A 30 11.02 8.79 0.01
C THR A 30 10.69 7.44 0.66
N TYR A 31 10.38 6.44 -0.19
CA TYR A 31 10.14 5.08 0.29
C TYR A 31 11.38 4.54 1.03
N ALA A 32 12.55 4.71 0.43
CA ALA A 32 13.78 4.19 1.03
C ALA A 32 14.09 4.87 2.35
N ALA A 33 13.75 6.15 2.51
CA ALA A 33 14.00 6.86 3.76
C ALA A 33 13.14 6.30 4.90
N ALA A 34 11.88 6.00 4.65
CA ALA A 34 11.00 5.41 5.66
C ALA A 34 9.72 4.90 4.99
N HIS A 35 9.29 3.71 5.34
CA HIS A 35 8.05 3.13 4.81
C HIS A 35 7.45 2.19 5.84
N ILE A 36 6.20 1.78 5.63
CA ILE A 36 5.54 0.79 6.48
C ILE A 36 6.33 -0.52 6.38
N THR A 37 6.63 -1.12 7.51
CA THR A 37 7.40 -2.37 7.54
C THR A 37 6.73 -3.43 6.66
N GLY A 38 7.50 -3.99 5.73
CA GLY A 38 7.00 -5.00 4.79
C GLY A 38 6.36 -4.45 3.54
N ALA A 39 6.20 -3.12 3.43
CA ALA A 39 5.60 -2.54 2.24
C ALA A 39 6.55 -2.66 1.04
N GLN A 40 5.97 -2.91 -0.13
CA GLN A 40 6.71 -2.96 -1.39
C GLN A 40 6.54 -1.64 -2.11
N HIS A 41 7.64 -1.13 -2.68
CA HIS A 41 7.55 0.07 -3.49
C HIS A 41 6.93 -0.26 -4.84
N LEU A 42 6.00 0.58 -5.28
CA LEU A 42 5.28 0.37 -6.53
C LEU A 42 5.34 1.63 -7.37
N ASP A 43 5.78 1.49 -8.63
CA ASP A 43 5.85 2.60 -9.56
C ASP A 43 5.51 2.10 -10.97
N ASN A 44 5.62 2.99 -11.97
CA ASN A 44 5.27 2.65 -13.34
C ASN A 44 6.22 1.62 -13.95
N VAL A 45 7.40 1.44 -13.38
CA VAL A 45 8.37 0.48 -13.90
C VAL A 45 8.06 -0.93 -13.42
N ASN A 46 7.71 -1.09 -12.13
CA ASN A 46 7.56 -2.42 -11.54
C ASN A 46 6.11 -2.88 -11.40
N ILE A 47 5.13 -2.03 -11.71
CA ILE A 47 3.73 -2.37 -11.45
C ILE A 47 3.26 -3.58 -12.27
N ALA A 48 3.72 -3.71 -13.50
CA ALA A 48 3.32 -4.85 -14.32
C ALA A 48 3.84 -6.16 -13.75
N ASP A 49 5.08 -6.16 -13.26
CA ASP A 49 5.65 -7.36 -12.63
C ASP A 49 4.94 -7.68 -11.32
N PHE A 50 4.60 -6.65 -10.54
CA PHE A 50 3.84 -6.84 -9.31
C PHE A 50 2.50 -7.52 -9.60
N ILE A 51 1.76 -7.01 -10.59
CA ILE A 51 0.44 -7.56 -10.94
C ILE A 51 0.57 -9.00 -11.41
N ARG A 52 1.60 -9.29 -12.22
CA ARG A 52 1.80 -10.63 -12.76
C ARG A 52 2.09 -11.66 -11.66
N ALA A 53 2.82 -11.27 -10.64
CA ALA A 53 3.23 -12.16 -9.57
C ALA A 53 2.24 -12.23 -8.42
N ALA A 54 1.27 -11.32 -8.36
CA ALA A 54 0.41 -11.17 -7.19
C ALA A 54 -0.71 -12.20 -7.18
N ASP A 55 -1.19 -12.48 -5.96
CA ASP A 55 -2.44 -13.19 -5.74
C ASP A 55 -3.56 -12.14 -5.84
N LEU A 56 -4.36 -12.22 -6.89
CA LEU A 56 -5.39 -11.22 -7.14
C LEU A 56 -6.52 -11.24 -6.11
N ASP A 57 -6.61 -12.29 -5.31
CA ASP A 57 -7.62 -12.39 -4.27
C ASP A 57 -7.11 -11.94 -2.91
N ALA A 58 -5.81 -11.71 -2.76
CA ALA A 58 -5.24 -11.25 -1.51
C ALA A 58 -5.56 -9.76 -1.30
N PRO A 59 -5.82 -9.33 -0.05
CA PRO A 59 -6.03 -7.92 0.23
C PRO A 59 -4.78 -7.11 -0.07
N VAL A 60 -4.95 -5.95 -0.71
CA VAL A 60 -3.87 -5.02 -1.01
C VAL A 60 -4.19 -3.67 -0.40
N ILE A 61 -3.25 -3.11 0.35
CA ILE A 61 -3.38 -1.79 0.96
C ILE A 61 -2.44 -0.84 0.24
N VAL A 62 -2.97 0.24 -0.31
CA VAL A 62 -2.19 1.22 -1.06
C VAL A 62 -1.90 2.42 -0.17
N ALA A 63 -0.63 2.74 0.01
CA ALA A 63 -0.17 3.85 0.84
C ALA A 63 0.50 4.93 -0.01
N CYS A 64 0.23 6.20 0.33
CA CYS A 64 0.91 7.34 -0.24
C CYS A 64 1.22 8.33 0.90
N TYR A 65 1.51 9.60 0.60
CA TYR A 65 1.83 10.57 1.67
C TYR A 65 0.65 10.82 2.60
N HIS A 66 -0.49 11.23 2.03
CA HIS A 66 -1.65 11.70 2.81
C HIS A 66 -2.96 11.02 2.41
N GLY A 67 -2.90 10.01 1.55
CA GLY A 67 -4.09 9.28 1.13
C GLY A 67 -4.71 9.78 -0.17
N ASN A 68 -4.21 10.86 -0.77
CA ASN A 68 -4.82 11.43 -1.98
C ASN A 68 -4.38 10.72 -3.25
N SER A 69 -3.08 10.49 -3.42
CA SER A 69 -2.55 9.87 -4.63
C SER A 69 -2.87 8.39 -4.71
N SER A 70 -3.14 7.75 -3.57
CA SER A 70 -3.44 6.32 -3.54
C SER A 70 -4.76 5.98 -4.24
N GLN A 71 -5.64 6.96 -4.46
CA GLN A 71 -6.90 6.70 -5.12
C GLN A 71 -6.71 6.22 -6.56
N SER A 72 -5.83 6.88 -7.31
CA SER A 72 -5.56 6.48 -8.70
C SER A 72 -4.93 5.10 -8.77
N ALA A 73 -3.98 4.81 -7.88
CA ALA A 73 -3.34 3.50 -7.85
C ALA A 73 -4.32 2.41 -7.47
N ALA A 74 -5.17 2.66 -6.47
CA ALA A 74 -6.18 1.68 -6.05
C ALA A 74 -7.15 1.38 -7.20
N THR A 75 -7.60 2.41 -7.90
CA THR A 75 -8.49 2.24 -9.05
C THR A 75 -7.82 1.42 -10.14
N HIS A 76 -6.54 1.68 -10.40
CA HIS A 76 -5.81 0.91 -11.40
C HIS A 76 -5.74 -0.57 -11.03
N LEU A 77 -5.44 -0.88 -9.76
CA LEU A 77 -5.36 -2.28 -9.33
C LEU A 77 -6.71 -2.99 -9.47
N ILE A 78 -7.80 -2.29 -9.15
CA ILE A 78 -9.13 -2.88 -9.34
C ILE A 78 -9.36 -3.19 -10.82
N SER A 79 -8.93 -2.29 -11.72
CA SER A 79 -9.06 -2.53 -13.16
C SER A 79 -8.23 -3.73 -13.63
N GLN A 80 -7.24 -4.14 -12.84
CA GLN A 80 -6.39 -5.29 -13.14
C GLN A 80 -6.86 -6.56 -12.41
N ALA A 81 -8.10 -6.57 -11.96
CA ALA A 81 -8.79 -7.73 -11.38
C ALA A 81 -8.45 -8.05 -9.93
N PHE A 82 -7.80 -7.14 -9.22
CA PHE A 82 -7.66 -7.30 -7.78
C PHE A 82 -9.04 -7.16 -7.13
N SER A 83 -9.41 -8.13 -6.30
CA SER A 83 -10.77 -8.20 -5.75
C SER A 83 -10.94 -7.47 -4.42
N ASP A 84 -9.84 -7.14 -3.73
CA ASP A 84 -9.93 -6.59 -2.38
C ASP A 84 -8.84 -5.52 -2.19
N VAL A 85 -9.16 -4.29 -2.55
CA VAL A 85 -8.20 -3.18 -2.57
C VAL A 85 -8.62 -2.12 -1.56
N TYR A 86 -7.66 -1.68 -0.77
CA TYR A 86 -7.86 -0.66 0.27
C TYR A 86 -6.93 0.51 0.05
N ARG A 87 -7.38 1.69 0.45
CA ARG A 87 -6.60 2.90 0.46
C ARG A 87 -6.37 3.31 1.92
N LEU A 88 -5.12 3.53 2.29
CA LEU A 88 -4.79 3.90 3.67
C LEU A 88 -5.15 5.36 3.94
N ASP A 89 -6.12 5.58 4.82
CA ASP A 89 -6.51 6.94 5.23
C ASP A 89 -5.33 7.65 5.89
N GLY A 90 -5.12 8.89 5.46
CA GLY A 90 -4.03 9.70 5.98
C GLY A 90 -2.66 9.30 5.47
N GLY A 91 -2.57 8.21 4.73
CA GLY A 91 -1.33 7.75 4.13
C GLY A 91 -0.24 7.45 5.14
N PHE A 92 1.00 7.50 4.68
CA PHE A 92 2.15 7.22 5.55
C PHE A 92 2.28 8.23 6.69
N GLU A 93 1.89 9.48 6.46
CA GLU A 93 2.01 10.49 7.52
C GLU A 93 1.17 10.15 8.75
N LEU A 94 -0.04 9.66 8.56
CA LEU A 94 -0.86 9.22 9.70
C LEU A 94 -0.34 7.90 10.27
N TRP A 95 0.10 6.98 9.41
CA TRP A 95 0.64 5.70 9.87
C TRP A 95 1.83 5.89 10.81
N ARG A 96 2.76 6.76 10.46
CA ARG A 96 3.99 6.93 11.25
C ARG A 96 3.74 7.48 12.63
N THR A 97 2.68 8.25 12.81
CA THR A 97 2.30 8.75 14.13
C THR A 97 1.52 7.73 14.93
N THR A 98 0.79 6.85 14.24
CA THR A 98 -0.02 5.83 14.89
C THR A 98 0.83 4.60 15.27
N TYR A 99 1.72 4.17 14.39
CA TYR A 99 2.54 2.97 14.59
C TYR A 99 4.01 3.26 14.32
N PRO A 100 4.66 4.09 15.15
CA PRO A 100 6.07 4.44 14.90
C PRO A 100 7.03 3.25 14.96
N ALA A 101 6.64 2.16 15.61
CA ALA A 101 7.47 0.95 15.68
C ALA A 101 7.35 0.09 14.41
N GLU A 102 6.36 0.35 13.56
CA GLU A 102 6.13 -0.44 12.35
C GLU A 102 6.60 0.32 11.12
N ILE A 103 7.79 0.88 11.19
CA ILE A 103 8.40 1.66 10.11
C ILE A 103 9.79 1.11 9.86
N SER A 104 10.11 0.90 8.59
CA SER A 104 11.42 0.41 8.16
C SER A 104 12.04 1.39 7.19
N SER A 105 13.33 1.21 6.88
CA SER A 105 14.03 2.03 5.90
C SER A 105 14.86 1.12 5.00
N GLY A 106 15.23 1.64 3.83
CA GLY A 106 16.03 0.90 2.86
C GLY A 106 15.19 0.44 1.68
N ASP A 107 15.86 -0.11 0.67
CA ASP A 107 15.24 -0.50 -0.59
C ASP A 107 14.78 -1.95 -0.61
N SER A 108 15.30 -2.77 0.28
CA SER A 108 14.99 -4.19 0.27
C SER A 108 14.24 -4.56 1.55
N GLN A 109 13.01 -4.92 1.36
CA GLN A 109 12.16 -5.33 2.46
C GLN A 109 11.50 -6.65 2.15
#